data_eeaec18e96caccb46344ccc86dd14a10
#
_entry.id   eeaec18e96caccb46344ccc86dd14a10
#
_cell.length_a   1.000
_cell.length_b   1.000
_cell.length_c   1.000
_cell.angle_alpha   90.00
_cell.angle_beta   90.00
_cell.angle_gamma   90.00
#
_symmetry.space_group_name_H-M   'P 1'
#
loop_
_entity.id
_entity.type
_entity.pdbx_description
1 polymer ?
#
loop_
_entity_poly.entity_id
_entity_poly.type
_entity_poly.pdbx_seq_one_letter_code
_entity_poly.pdbx_strand_id
1 'polypeptide(L)'
;MVSYIFIFCHSDHKINSLTAKNMDRLIKIESTSDIPAEYRDTPIGNLLEYHNLKKPFSTYNSAQLLIGMCMDNRKHLNVPDNFAFIIRAGGANLRYSEFKVSFAIAIGGVKHIALIGHNHCGMVNLISKKKTFIEEMVKSAGWTTEQAETQFNSFAPMFEIGNEIDFTLSETVRLRKVYPKIPIAPMLYLVEDNRLYLIKE
;
A
#
# COMPACT_ATOMS: atom_id res chain seq x y z
N MET A 1 9.59 -15.28 34.11
CA MET A 1 8.78 -15.91 33.06
C MET A 1 7.50 -15.07 32.92
N VAL A 2 7.50 -14.08 32.05
CA VAL A 2 6.37 -13.13 31.87
C VAL A 2 5.63 -13.57 30.60
N SER A 3 4.43 -14.14 30.82
CA SER A 3 3.53 -14.55 29.71
C SER A 3 2.91 -13.32 29.08
N TYR A 4 3.26 -13.02 27.86
CA TYR A 4 2.56 -12.04 27.03
C TYR A 4 1.24 -12.66 26.56
N ILE A 5 0.15 -12.20 27.16
CA ILE A 5 -1.19 -12.51 26.67
C ILE A 5 -1.45 -11.57 25.50
N PHE A 6 -1.37 -12.10 24.27
CA PHE A 6 -1.91 -11.44 23.09
C PHE A 6 -3.44 -11.48 23.17
N ILE A 7 -4.05 -10.37 23.54
CA ILE A 7 -5.50 -10.20 23.42
C ILE A 7 -5.79 -9.94 21.95
N PHE A 8 -6.12 -11.01 21.21
CA PHE A 8 -6.79 -10.89 19.94
C PHE A 8 -8.19 -10.35 20.21
N CYS A 9 -8.42 -9.10 19.85
CA CYS A 9 -9.77 -8.53 19.80
C CYS A 9 -10.55 -9.27 18.69
N HIS A 10 -11.30 -10.31 19.07
CA HIS A 10 -12.30 -10.92 18.20
C HIS A 10 -13.51 -9.99 18.17
N SER A 11 -13.46 -8.98 17.30
CA SER A 11 -14.68 -8.35 16.82
C SER A 11 -15.05 -9.07 15.53
N ASP A 12 -16.25 -9.65 15.49
CA ASP A 12 -16.89 -10.20 14.30
C ASP A 12 -17.03 -9.11 13.23
N HIS A 13 -15.92 -8.80 12.59
CA HIS A 13 -15.93 -8.06 11.35
C HIS A 13 -16.28 -9.07 10.27
N LYS A 14 -17.50 -8.97 9.74
CA LYS A 14 -17.81 -9.50 8.41
C LYS A 14 -16.66 -9.11 7.51
N ILE A 15 -15.82 -10.08 7.20
CA ILE A 15 -14.70 -9.96 6.28
C ILE A 15 -15.33 -9.49 4.97
N ASN A 16 -15.15 -8.22 4.63
CA ASN A 16 -15.45 -7.72 3.30
C ASN A 16 -14.48 -8.41 2.34
N SER A 17 -14.76 -9.66 1.98
CA SER A 17 -14.12 -10.32 0.86
C SER A 17 -14.30 -9.40 -0.36
N LEU A 18 -13.26 -9.20 -1.13
CA LEU A 18 -13.39 -8.50 -2.41
C LEU A 18 -14.60 -9.08 -3.15
N THR A 19 -15.54 -8.23 -3.53
CA THR A 19 -16.69 -8.68 -4.30
C THR A 19 -16.21 -9.28 -5.62
N ALA A 20 -16.95 -10.22 -6.21
CA ALA A 20 -16.63 -10.79 -7.53
C ALA A 20 -16.32 -9.67 -8.55
N LYS A 21 -17.10 -8.59 -8.55
CA LYS A 21 -16.89 -7.40 -9.39
C LYS A 21 -15.51 -6.74 -9.19
N ASN A 22 -14.99 -6.75 -7.98
CA ASN A 22 -13.66 -6.19 -7.69
C ASN A 22 -12.54 -7.15 -8.11
N MET A 23 -12.75 -8.47 -8.02
CA MET A 23 -11.81 -9.46 -8.51
C MET A 23 -11.65 -9.40 -10.04
N ASP A 24 -12.71 -9.13 -10.79
CA ASP A 24 -12.66 -8.96 -12.25
C ASP A 24 -11.79 -7.77 -12.71
N ARG A 25 -11.49 -6.84 -11.79
CA ARG A 25 -10.61 -5.69 -12.04
C ARG A 25 -9.12 -5.99 -11.81
N LEU A 26 -8.79 -7.20 -11.40
CA LEU A 26 -7.42 -7.60 -11.08
C LEU A 26 -6.85 -8.49 -12.20
N ILE A 27 -5.59 -8.21 -12.56
CA ILE A 27 -4.80 -9.06 -13.45
C ILE A 27 -3.90 -9.90 -12.57
N LYS A 28 -4.12 -11.20 -12.57
CA LYS A 28 -3.28 -12.18 -11.88
C LYS A 28 -2.01 -12.40 -12.68
N ILE A 29 -0.87 -12.45 -12.00
CA ILE A 29 0.44 -12.70 -12.62
C ILE A 29 0.93 -14.07 -12.16
N GLU A 30 0.86 -15.07 -13.04
CA GLU A 30 1.29 -16.44 -12.81
C GLU A 30 2.51 -16.80 -13.65
N SER A 31 2.79 -16.02 -14.69
CA SER A 31 3.92 -16.16 -15.58
C SER A 31 4.39 -14.79 -16.09
N THR A 32 5.58 -14.71 -16.66
CA THR A 32 6.11 -13.48 -17.26
C THR A 32 5.21 -12.99 -18.43
N SER A 33 4.52 -13.89 -19.12
CA SER A 33 3.61 -13.51 -20.21
C SER A 33 2.36 -12.77 -19.73
N ASP A 34 1.96 -12.92 -18.46
CA ASP A 34 0.82 -12.20 -17.87
C ASP A 34 1.15 -10.74 -17.55
N ILE A 35 2.44 -10.40 -17.52
CA ILE A 35 2.87 -9.02 -17.31
C ILE A 35 2.60 -8.23 -18.58
N PRO A 36 1.81 -7.13 -18.53
CA PRO A 36 1.54 -6.27 -19.69
C PRO A 36 2.85 -5.80 -20.35
N ALA A 37 2.82 -5.67 -21.68
CA ALA A 37 4.00 -5.36 -22.48
C ALA A 37 4.71 -4.07 -22.04
N GLU A 38 3.96 -3.06 -21.60
CA GLU A 38 4.48 -1.78 -21.11
C GLU A 38 5.27 -1.90 -19.79
N TYR A 39 5.10 -2.99 -19.04
CA TYR A 39 5.83 -3.24 -17.79
C TYR A 39 6.91 -4.32 -17.90
N ARG A 40 6.92 -5.12 -19.00
CA ARG A 40 7.99 -6.11 -19.22
C ARG A 40 9.33 -5.40 -19.34
N ASP A 41 10.36 -6.04 -18.82
CA ASP A 41 11.75 -5.53 -18.84
C ASP A 41 11.91 -4.15 -18.14
N THR A 42 10.93 -3.77 -17.30
CA THR A 42 11.00 -2.58 -16.46
C THR A 42 11.13 -2.94 -14.99
N PRO A 43 11.52 -2.00 -14.11
CA PRO A 43 11.51 -2.23 -12.66
C PRO A 43 10.14 -2.65 -12.10
N ILE A 44 9.03 -2.25 -12.74
CA ILE A 44 7.68 -2.70 -12.37
C ILE A 44 7.49 -4.19 -12.68
N GLY A 45 7.90 -4.63 -13.86
CA GLY A 45 7.89 -6.05 -14.23
C GLY A 45 8.79 -6.89 -13.34
N ASN A 46 10.00 -6.41 -13.05
CA ASN A 46 10.93 -7.07 -12.14
C ASN A 46 10.35 -7.25 -10.73
N LEU A 47 9.62 -6.26 -10.19
CA LEU A 47 8.91 -6.40 -8.93
C LEU A 47 7.94 -7.58 -8.95
N LEU A 48 7.12 -7.70 -10.00
CA LEU A 48 6.17 -8.80 -10.16
C LEU A 48 6.86 -10.16 -10.31
N GLU A 49 7.95 -10.21 -11.07
CA GLU A 49 8.76 -11.42 -11.23
C GLU A 49 9.40 -11.87 -9.92
N TYR A 50 10.02 -10.96 -9.17
CA TYR A 50 10.63 -11.29 -7.87
C TYR A 50 9.59 -11.72 -6.84
N HIS A 51 8.52 -10.94 -6.72
CA HIS A 51 7.54 -11.18 -5.67
C HIS A 51 6.64 -12.38 -5.99
N ASN A 52 6.01 -12.40 -7.15
CA ASN A 52 5.03 -13.43 -7.51
C ASN A 52 5.65 -14.69 -8.08
N LEU A 53 6.66 -14.56 -8.96
CA LEU A 53 7.21 -15.68 -9.73
C LEU A 53 8.48 -16.27 -9.11
N LYS A 54 8.95 -15.65 -8.00
CA LYS A 54 10.16 -16.11 -7.28
C LYS A 54 11.41 -16.18 -8.16
N LYS A 55 11.51 -15.29 -9.16
CA LYS A 55 12.70 -15.16 -9.99
C LYS A 55 13.94 -14.93 -9.10
N PRO A 56 15.09 -15.53 -9.42
CA PRO A 56 16.33 -15.26 -8.70
C PRO A 56 16.67 -13.75 -8.69
N PHE A 57 17.14 -13.27 -7.54
CA PHE A 57 17.45 -11.85 -7.37
C PHE A 57 18.69 -11.45 -8.17
N SER A 58 18.60 -10.30 -8.84
CA SER A 58 19.75 -9.58 -9.37
C SER A 58 20.36 -8.69 -8.28
N THR A 59 21.61 -8.30 -8.45
CA THR A 59 22.29 -7.34 -7.57
C THR A 59 22.04 -5.91 -8.06
N TYR A 60 21.74 -5.01 -7.13
CA TYR A 60 21.48 -3.60 -7.42
C TYR A 60 22.40 -2.69 -6.62
N ASN A 61 23.04 -1.73 -7.29
CA ASN A 61 23.87 -0.70 -6.67
C ASN A 61 23.07 0.58 -6.33
N SER A 62 21.86 0.71 -6.90
CA SER A 62 20.95 1.84 -6.66
C SER A 62 19.52 1.43 -6.89
N ALA A 63 18.60 2.12 -6.23
CA ALA A 63 17.17 1.84 -6.37
C ALA A 63 16.68 2.09 -7.80
N GLN A 64 15.93 1.14 -8.33
CA GLN A 64 15.36 1.18 -9.67
C GLN A 64 13.89 1.64 -9.63
N LEU A 65 13.24 1.51 -8.49
CA LEU A 65 11.81 1.65 -8.30
C LEU A 65 11.50 2.43 -7.02
N LEU A 66 10.45 3.22 -7.03
CA LEU A 66 9.77 3.66 -5.81
C LEU A 66 8.52 2.81 -5.60
N ILE A 67 8.39 2.24 -4.42
CA ILE A 67 7.19 1.52 -3.98
C ILE A 67 6.45 2.38 -2.96
N GLY A 68 5.23 2.81 -3.30
CA GLY A 68 4.28 3.40 -2.35
C GLY A 68 3.31 2.33 -1.87
N MET A 69 3.26 2.07 -0.55
CA MET A 69 2.36 1.05 -0.01
C MET A 69 1.84 1.41 1.38
N CYS A 70 0.78 0.72 1.82
CA CYS A 70 0.24 0.93 3.16
C CYS A 70 1.23 0.54 4.26
N MET A 71 1.12 1.20 5.42
CA MET A 71 1.91 0.91 6.62
C MET A 71 1.58 -0.43 7.28
N ASP A 72 0.49 -1.08 6.91
CA ASP A 72 0.05 -2.36 7.43
C ASP A 72 1.17 -3.42 7.38
N ASN A 73 1.42 -4.10 8.49
CA ASN A 73 2.55 -5.02 8.66
C ASN A 73 2.32 -6.43 8.10
N ARG A 74 1.09 -6.75 7.64
CA ARG A 74 0.78 -8.08 7.05
C ARG A 74 1.37 -8.26 5.65
N LYS A 75 2.01 -7.22 5.09
CA LYS A 75 2.56 -7.21 3.73
C LYS A 75 4.07 -7.24 3.74
N HIS A 76 4.61 -8.29 3.15
CA HIS A 76 6.04 -8.46 2.95
C HIS A 76 6.33 -8.64 1.46
N LEU A 77 7.14 -7.75 0.90
CA LEU A 77 7.58 -7.87 -0.48
C LEU A 77 8.85 -8.73 -0.56
N ASN A 78 8.85 -9.67 -1.49
CA ASN A 78 10.03 -10.45 -1.82
C ASN A 78 10.78 -9.74 -2.95
N VAL A 79 11.73 -8.88 -2.57
CA VAL A 79 12.54 -8.07 -3.49
C VAL A 79 13.99 -8.06 -3.02
N PRO A 80 14.96 -7.94 -3.95
CA PRO A 80 16.38 -7.88 -3.57
C PRO A 80 16.73 -6.58 -2.84
N ASP A 81 17.85 -6.62 -2.12
CA ASP A 81 18.41 -5.44 -1.48
C ASP A 81 18.74 -4.35 -2.51
N ASN A 82 18.60 -3.10 -2.10
CA ASN A 82 18.83 -1.90 -2.93
C ASN A 82 17.94 -1.77 -4.18
N PHE A 83 16.96 -2.64 -4.39
CA PHE A 83 16.10 -2.59 -5.57
C PHE A 83 15.14 -1.41 -5.57
N ALA A 84 14.59 -1.04 -4.41
CA ALA A 84 13.56 -0.02 -4.33
C ALA A 84 13.65 0.86 -3.09
N PHE A 85 13.28 2.14 -3.26
CA PHE A 85 12.81 2.94 -2.12
C PHE A 85 11.38 2.50 -1.77
N ILE A 86 11.07 2.43 -0.47
CA ILE A 86 9.73 2.07 0.01
C ILE A 86 9.18 3.17 0.90
N ILE A 87 8.07 3.78 0.50
CA ILE A 87 7.30 4.72 1.32
C ILE A 87 6.06 3.99 1.82
N ARG A 88 5.92 3.91 3.15
CA ARG A 88 4.74 3.36 3.80
C ARG A 88 3.88 4.50 4.37
N ALA A 89 2.59 4.51 3.99
CA ALA A 89 1.61 5.49 4.45
C ALA A 89 0.24 4.84 4.56
N GLY A 90 -0.62 5.32 5.45
CA GLY A 90 -1.97 4.79 5.62
C GLY A 90 -2.71 4.72 4.28
N GLY A 91 -3.27 3.55 3.91
CA GLY A 91 -3.98 3.33 2.65
C GLY A 91 -3.14 3.47 1.37
N ALA A 92 -1.80 3.48 1.47
CA ALA A 92 -0.90 3.86 0.36
C ALA A 92 -1.12 5.32 -0.13
N ASN A 93 -1.66 6.19 0.73
CA ASN A 93 -1.91 7.59 0.42
C ASN A 93 -0.61 8.41 0.47
N LEU A 94 -0.06 8.75 -0.70
CA LEU A 94 1.21 9.47 -0.82
C LEU A 94 1.05 11.00 -0.83
N ARG A 95 -0.17 11.56 -0.73
CA ARG A 95 -0.42 13.02 -0.76
C ARG A 95 0.41 13.77 0.26
N TYR A 96 0.58 13.20 1.45
CA TYR A 96 1.38 13.80 2.53
C TYR A 96 2.84 13.34 2.54
N SER A 97 3.24 12.59 1.53
CA SER A 97 4.61 12.11 1.31
C SER A 97 5.21 12.61 -0.01
N GLU A 98 4.59 13.62 -0.66
CA GLU A 98 4.94 14.04 -2.02
C GLU A 98 6.39 14.51 -2.13
N PHE A 99 6.92 15.21 -1.12
CA PHE A 99 8.35 15.56 -1.10
C PHE A 99 9.26 14.32 -1.11
N LYS A 100 8.89 13.25 -0.40
CA LYS A 100 9.65 11.98 -0.39
C LYS A 100 9.63 11.31 -1.77
N VAL A 101 8.49 11.39 -2.47
CA VAL A 101 8.37 10.90 -3.87
C VAL A 101 9.29 11.70 -4.78
N SER A 102 9.22 13.04 -4.71
CA SER A 102 10.10 13.93 -5.48
C SER A 102 11.57 13.67 -5.19
N PHE A 103 11.94 13.45 -3.93
CA PHE A 103 13.31 13.15 -3.52
C PHE A 103 13.80 11.82 -4.13
N ALA A 104 12.97 10.77 -4.08
CA ALA A 104 13.32 9.48 -4.69
C ALA A 104 13.54 9.60 -6.21
N ILE A 105 12.76 10.43 -6.89
CA ILE A 105 12.93 10.70 -8.32
C ILE A 105 14.18 11.54 -8.59
N ALA A 106 14.29 12.70 -7.93
CA ALA A 106 15.28 13.71 -8.28
C ALA A 106 16.69 13.35 -7.79
N ILE A 107 16.79 12.81 -6.58
CA ILE A 107 18.07 12.47 -5.94
C ILE A 107 18.35 10.98 -6.00
N GLY A 108 17.32 10.16 -5.75
CA GLY A 108 17.43 8.70 -5.80
C GLY A 108 17.51 8.13 -7.24
N GLY A 109 17.15 8.93 -8.25
CA GLY A 109 17.24 8.55 -9.65
C GLY A 109 16.21 7.52 -10.12
N VAL A 110 15.18 7.22 -9.32
CA VAL A 110 14.13 6.27 -9.72
C VAL A 110 13.30 6.82 -10.88
N LYS A 111 12.93 5.95 -11.81
CA LYS A 111 12.20 6.30 -13.02
C LYS A 111 10.85 5.58 -13.13
N HIS A 112 10.49 4.79 -12.13
CA HIS A 112 9.23 4.03 -12.10
C HIS A 112 8.64 4.04 -10.70
N ILE A 113 7.32 3.98 -10.60
CA ILE A 113 6.61 3.89 -9.32
C ILE A 113 5.63 2.72 -9.36
N ALA A 114 5.62 1.89 -8.32
CA ALA A 114 4.55 0.93 -8.05
C ALA A 114 3.73 1.47 -6.87
N LEU A 115 2.44 1.73 -7.09
CA LEU A 115 1.52 2.11 -6.02
C LEU A 115 0.69 0.89 -5.61
N ILE A 116 0.87 0.43 -4.37
CA ILE A 116 0.34 -0.85 -3.90
C ILE A 116 -0.68 -0.61 -2.78
N GLY A 117 -1.97 -0.68 -3.13
CA GLY A 117 -3.05 -0.88 -2.17
C GLY A 117 -3.07 -2.29 -1.62
N HIS A 118 -3.94 -2.57 -0.67
CA HIS A 118 -4.19 -3.94 -0.21
C HIS A 118 -5.62 -4.10 0.28
N ASN A 119 -6.16 -5.29 0.19
CA ASN A 119 -7.48 -5.60 0.73
C ASN A 119 -7.48 -5.59 2.27
N HIS A 120 -8.66 -5.45 2.86
CA HIS A 120 -8.84 -5.33 4.32
C HIS A 120 -8.02 -4.20 4.95
N CYS A 121 -7.93 -3.07 4.25
CA CYS A 121 -7.17 -1.92 4.71
C CYS A 121 -7.85 -1.25 5.92
N GLY A 122 -7.06 -1.00 6.96
CA GLY A 122 -7.54 -0.30 8.16
C GLY A 122 -7.99 1.14 7.90
N MET A 123 -7.65 1.73 6.75
CA MET A 123 -8.04 3.09 6.38
C MET A 123 -9.42 3.17 5.69
N VAL A 124 -10.05 2.04 5.40
CA VAL A 124 -11.44 1.99 4.95
C VAL A 124 -12.36 2.17 6.14
N ASN A 125 -13.37 3.06 5.98
CA ASN A 125 -14.38 3.36 6.99
C ASN A 125 -13.79 3.76 8.35
N LEU A 126 -12.89 4.74 8.35
CA LEU A 126 -12.24 5.24 9.58
C LEU A 126 -13.24 5.77 10.62
N ILE A 127 -14.34 6.39 10.17
CA ILE A 127 -15.32 6.95 11.10
C ILE A 127 -15.89 5.89 12.06
N SER A 128 -16.03 4.64 11.61
CA SER A 128 -16.49 3.55 12.47
C SER A 128 -15.50 3.19 13.58
N LYS A 129 -14.25 3.61 13.46
CA LYS A 129 -13.16 3.34 14.40
C LYS A 129 -12.92 4.49 15.37
N LYS A 130 -13.65 5.61 15.25
CA LYS A 130 -13.45 6.82 16.06
C LYS A 130 -13.49 6.52 17.55
N LYS A 131 -14.52 5.80 18.00
CA LYS A 131 -14.70 5.46 19.42
C LYS A 131 -13.49 4.67 19.96
N THR A 132 -13.14 3.58 19.28
CA THR A 132 -12.01 2.74 19.67
C THR A 132 -10.69 3.52 19.64
N PHE A 133 -10.50 4.37 18.62
CA PHE A 133 -9.32 5.23 18.54
C PHE A 133 -9.18 6.12 19.77
N ILE A 134 -10.25 6.82 20.16
CA ILE A 134 -10.24 7.72 21.32
C ILE A 134 -9.96 6.93 22.61
N GLU A 135 -10.71 5.83 22.84
CA GLU A 135 -10.55 4.99 24.04
C GLU A 135 -9.11 4.45 24.17
N GLU A 136 -8.53 3.94 23.08
CA GLU A 136 -7.17 3.38 23.12
C GLU A 136 -6.10 4.47 23.20
N MET A 137 -6.27 5.65 22.63
CA MET A 137 -5.32 6.75 22.81
C MET A 137 -5.29 7.25 24.24
N VAL A 138 -6.44 7.32 24.90
CA VAL A 138 -6.51 7.68 26.33
C VAL A 138 -5.82 6.61 27.18
N LYS A 139 -6.16 5.34 26.95
CA LYS A 139 -5.66 4.21 27.74
C LYS A 139 -4.17 3.93 27.51
N SER A 140 -3.73 3.91 26.26
CA SER A 140 -2.41 3.40 25.87
C SER A 140 -1.37 4.50 25.70
N ALA A 141 -1.79 5.72 25.30
CA ALA A 141 -0.89 6.86 25.07
C ALA A 141 -0.98 7.94 26.16
N GLY A 142 -1.92 7.85 27.10
CA GLY A 142 -2.08 8.82 28.17
C GLY A 142 -2.67 10.16 27.71
N TRP A 143 -3.35 10.19 26.57
CA TRP A 143 -3.98 11.40 26.05
C TRP A 143 -5.26 11.73 26.81
N THR A 144 -5.66 13.02 26.78
CA THR A 144 -7.04 13.36 27.15
C THR A 144 -8.01 12.95 26.03
N THR A 145 -9.27 12.72 26.39
CA THR A 145 -10.34 12.47 25.42
C THR A 145 -10.42 13.55 24.37
N GLU A 146 -10.30 14.82 24.79
CA GLU A 146 -10.35 15.98 23.89
C GLU A 146 -9.19 16.00 22.90
N GLN A 147 -7.96 15.68 23.33
CA GLN A 147 -6.81 15.56 22.44
C GLN A 147 -7.01 14.47 21.40
N ALA A 148 -7.46 13.29 21.82
CA ALA A 148 -7.69 12.16 20.92
C ALA A 148 -8.81 12.47 19.90
N GLU A 149 -9.90 13.06 20.37
CA GLU A 149 -11.03 13.45 19.51
C GLU A 149 -10.65 14.53 18.50
N THR A 150 -9.93 15.57 18.95
CA THR A 150 -9.44 16.64 18.08
C THR A 150 -8.52 16.10 17.00
N GLN A 151 -7.57 15.21 17.34
CA GLN A 151 -6.69 14.61 16.35
C GLN A 151 -7.47 13.75 15.37
N PHE A 152 -8.39 12.91 15.86
CA PHE A 152 -9.18 12.07 14.96
C PHE A 152 -9.99 12.89 13.97
N ASN A 153 -10.72 13.90 14.46
CA ASN A 153 -11.56 14.74 13.61
C ASN A 153 -10.76 15.54 12.57
N SER A 154 -9.54 15.97 12.94
CA SER A 154 -8.69 16.76 12.05
C SER A 154 -8.02 15.92 10.98
N PHE A 155 -7.61 14.69 11.28
CA PHE A 155 -6.76 13.92 10.39
C PHE A 155 -7.44 12.71 9.74
N ALA A 156 -8.41 12.06 10.39
CA ALA A 156 -9.05 10.88 9.81
C ALA A 156 -9.62 11.13 8.39
N PRO A 157 -10.28 12.28 8.10
CA PRO A 157 -10.77 12.56 6.74
C PRO A 157 -9.67 12.63 5.68
N MET A 158 -8.44 12.95 6.10
CA MET A 158 -7.30 13.03 5.19
C MET A 158 -6.75 11.65 4.79
N PHE A 159 -6.99 10.63 5.61
CA PHE A 159 -6.49 9.27 5.42
C PHE A 159 -7.59 8.27 5.08
N GLU A 160 -8.86 8.66 5.21
CA GLU A 160 -10.00 7.82 4.80
C GLU A 160 -9.88 7.44 3.33
N ILE A 161 -10.03 6.15 3.05
CA ILE A 161 -10.18 5.62 1.70
C ILE A 161 -11.52 4.90 1.61
N GLY A 162 -12.31 5.18 0.58
CA GLY A 162 -13.64 4.56 0.42
C GLY A 162 -13.55 3.10 -0.02
N ASN A 163 -12.62 2.80 -0.91
CA ASN A 163 -12.37 1.47 -1.46
C ASN A 163 -10.91 1.35 -1.89
N GLU A 164 -10.29 0.23 -1.63
CA GLU A 164 -8.85 0.07 -1.85
C GLU A 164 -8.45 0.17 -3.33
N ILE A 165 -9.23 -0.44 -4.23
CA ILE A 165 -8.95 -0.42 -5.68
C ILE A 165 -9.19 0.98 -6.24
N ASP A 166 -10.35 1.58 -5.94
CA ASP A 166 -10.71 2.89 -6.46
C ASP A 166 -9.77 3.98 -5.95
N PHE A 167 -9.37 3.88 -4.67
CA PHE A 167 -8.39 4.80 -4.12
C PHE A 167 -7.02 4.65 -4.79
N THR A 168 -6.53 3.42 -4.95
CA THR A 168 -5.24 3.17 -5.61
C THR A 168 -5.23 3.71 -7.04
N LEU A 169 -6.30 3.53 -7.80
CA LEU A 169 -6.44 4.10 -9.15
C LEU A 169 -6.46 5.63 -9.11
N SER A 170 -7.27 6.23 -8.24
CA SER A 170 -7.38 7.69 -8.16
C SER A 170 -6.06 8.34 -7.76
N GLU A 171 -5.33 7.74 -6.84
CA GLU A 171 -4.02 8.21 -6.41
C GLU A 171 -2.96 8.01 -7.51
N THR A 172 -3.04 6.92 -8.27
CA THR A 172 -2.20 6.70 -9.46
C THR A 172 -2.42 7.80 -10.50
N VAL A 173 -3.69 8.11 -10.81
CA VAL A 173 -4.04 9.21 -11.73
C VAL A 173 -3.51 10.55 -11.22
N ARG A 174 -3.64 10.83 -9.93
CA ARG A 174 -3.09 12.04 -9.30
C ARG A 174 -1.57 12.12 -9.46
N LEU A 175 -0.87 11.05 -9.12
CA LEU A 175 0.59 11.00 -9.21
C LEU A 175 1.09 11.16 -10.65
N ARG A 176 0.41 10.57 -11.64
CA ARG A 176 0.76 10.73 -13.06
C ARG A 176 0.59 12.18 -13.54
N LYS A 177 -0.37 12.93 -12.97
CA LYS A 177 -0.49 14.37 -13.25
C LYS A 177 0.66 15.17 -12.66
N VAL A 178 1.14 14.80 -11.48
CA VAL A 178 2.29 15.46 -10.82
C VAL A 178 3.61 15.06 -11.48
N TYR A 179 3.76 13.80 -11.88
CA TYR A 179 4.99 13.25 -12.47
C TYR A 179 4.75 12.64 -13.87
N PRO A 180 4.44 13.45 -14.88
CA PRO A 180 3.93 12.96 -16.18
C PRO A 180 4.93 12.13 -16.99
N LYS A 181 6.21 12.15 -16.62
CA LYS A 181 7.27 11.37 -17.29
C LYS A 181 7.62 10.08 -16.55
N ILE A 182 6.99 9.81 -15.41
CA ILE A 182 7.24 8.63 -14.60
C ILE A 182 6.12 7.61 -14.80
N PRO A 183 6.40 6.42 -15.34
CA PRO A 183 5.44 5.32 -15.38
C PRO A 183 5.05 4.91 -13.95
N ILE A 184 3.73 4.80 -13.70
CA ILE A 184 3.18 4.46 -12.39
C ILE A 184 2.18 3.32 -12.57
N ALA A 185 2.43 2.18 -11.93
CA ALA A 185 1.56 1.01 -11.98
C ALA A 185 0.70 0.91 -10.71
N PRO A 186 -0.64 0.88 -10.85
CA PRO A 186 -1.53 0.57 -9.73
C PRO A 186 -1.56 -0.93 -9.48
N MET A 187 -1.36 -1.32 -8.23
CA MET A 187 -1.36 -2.71 -7.80
C MET A 187 -2.20 -2.92 -6.54
N LEU A 188 -2.71 -4.12 -6.38
CA LEU A 188 -3.34 -4.58 -5.15
C LEU A 188 -2.56 -5.78 -4.60
N TYR A 189 -2.21 -5.73 -3.33
CA TYR A 189 -1.69 -6.87 -2.59
C TYR A 189 -2.86 -7.58 -1.92
N LEU A 190 -3.06 -8.86 -2.20
CA LEU A 190 -4.03 -9.69 -1.49
C LEU A 190 -3.35 -10.34 -0.30
N VAL A 191 -3.89 -10.08 0.90
CA VAL A 191 -3.31 -10.55 2.16
C VAL A 191 -3.42 -12.08 2.29
N GLU A 192 -4.44 -12.69 1.66
CA GLU A 192 -4.74 -14.12 1.75
C GLU A 192 -3.72 -15.00 1.03
N ASP A 193 -3.21 -14.53 -0.11
CA ASP A 193 -2.28 -15.32 -0.94
C ASP A 193 -0.88 -14.72 -1.03
N ASN A 194 -0.68 -13.55 -0.41
CA ASN A 194 0.58 -12.80 -0.43
C ASN A 194 1.07 -12.48 -1.86
N ARG A 195 0.17 -12.15 -2.78
CA ARG A 195 0.50 -11.84 -4.18
C ARG A 195 0.15 -10.42 -4.55
N LEU A 196 0.88 -9.90 -5.53
CA LEU A 196 0.59 -8.65 -6.19
C LEU A 196 -0.26 -8.89 -7.44
N TYR A 197 -1.30 -8.12 -7.58
CA TYR A 197 -2.16 -8.07 -8.75
C TYR A 197 -2.08 -6.68 -9.39
N LEU A 198 -1.98 -6.59 -10.70
CA LEU A 198 -2.17 -5.32 -11.38
C LEU A 198 -3.66 -4.97 -11.38
N ILE A 199 -3.98 -3.68 -11.20
CA ILE A 199 -5.35 -3.20 -11.27
C ILE A 199 -5.61 -2.76 -12.71
N LYS A 200 -6.69 -3.27 -13.33
CA LYS A 200 -7.16 -2.81 -14.65
C LYS A 200 -7.62 -1.36 -14.55
N GLU A 201 -7.19 -0.56 -15.50
CA GLU A 201 -7.53 0.86 -15.61
C GLU A 201 -8.70 1.09 -16.58
#